data_589493453e6eb817073a3ed68f5e7b9c
#
_entry.id   589493453e6eb817073a3ed68f5e7b9c
#
_cell.length_a   1.000
_cell.length_b   1.000
_cell.length_c   1.000
_cell.angle_alpha   90.00
_cell.angle_beta   90.00
_cell.angle_gamma   90.00
#
_symmetry.space_group_name_H-M   'P 1'
#
loop_
_entity.id
_entity.type
_entity.pdbx_description
1 polymer ?
#
loop_
_entity_poly.entity_id
_entity_poly.type
_entity_poly.pdbx_seq_one_letter_code
_entity_poly.pdbx_strand_id
1 'polypeptide(L)'
;MPRELIALKPRKLILREYEEKELQADEIHIKTEFSSPKHGTESHVYRGTSHTHEKTFDPHYRLFLAREKTASPFPRPLGNMSTGTVIEAGGKVKKFKAGDRVFGHLPIRETYTVKENQINHLPAGMSSEEAVCLDPAYFALAGIRDANIKLGERVAIFGLGAIGLMATQMAKLSGATIIFASDPLPIRRRLAEKYGVDRTLDPTSEDVGLEIKKATIGYSLANSLSITLYLSRRYII
;
A
#
# COMPACT_ATOMS: atom_id res chain seq x y z
N MET A 1 -1.56 -0.34 30.28
CA MET A 1 -1.99 0.66 29.26
C MET A 1 -1.61 0.11 27.89
N PRO A 2 -2.45 0.29 26.87
CA PRO A 2 -2.12 -0.13 25.53
C PRO A 2 -1.02 0.75 24.92
N ARG A 3 -0.33 0.23 23.89
CA ARG A 3 0.83 0.87 23.26
C ARG A 3 0.57 1.22 21.81
N GLU A 4 1.25 2.26 21.33
CA GLU A 4 1.25 2.71 19.95
C GLU A 4 2.66 2.93 19.43
N LEU A 5 2.85 2.76 18.10
CA LEU A 5 4.13 3.03 17.45
C LEU A 5 4.22 4.49 17.02
N ILE A 6 5.21 5.22 17.55
CA ILE A 6 5.42 6.63 17.26
C ILE A 6 6.80 6.85 16.66
N ALA A 7 6.87 7.59 15.57
CA ALA A 7 8.09 8.23 15.12
C ALA A 7 8.31 9.51 15.95
N LEU A 8 9.24 9.45 16.90
CA LEU A 8 9.54 10.57 17.80
C LEU A 8 10.31 11.70 17.10
N LYS A 9 11.21 11.31 16.20
CA LYS A 9 12.00 12.15 15.29
C LYS A 9 12.49 11.29 14.13
N PRO A 10 13.12 11.87 13.08
CA PRO A 10 13.68 11.08 12.01
C PRO A 10 14.54 9.92 12.51
N ARG A 11 14.29 8.72 11.98
CA ARG A 11 14.99 7.46 12.29
C ARG A 11 14.91 7.00 13.75
N LYS A 12 13.97 7.55 14.54
CA LYS A 12 13.73 7.12 15.92
C LYS A 12 12.29 6.72 16.14
N LEU A 13 12.05 5.43 16.32
CA LEU A 13 10.76 4.86 16.71
C LEU A 13 10.75 4.53 18.19
N ILE A 14 9.58 4.68 18.79
CA ILE A 14 9.30 4.24 20.15
C ILE A 14 7.94 3.57 20.20
N LEU A 15 7.79 2.63 21.12
CA LEU A 15 6.48 2.19 21.59
C LEU A 15 6.13 3.07 22.80
N ARG A 16 5.01 3.75 22.72
CA ARG A 16 4.50 4.66 23.74
C ARG A 16 3.19 4.13 24.28
N GLU A 17 3.03 4.13 25.58
CA GLU A 17 1.74 3.90 26.21
C GLU A 17 0.81 5.10 26.00
N TYR A 18 -0.49 4.84 25.91
CA TYR A 18 -1.51 5.88 25.79
C TYR A 18 -2.75 5.52 26.61
N GLU A 19 -3.52 6.54 26.96
CA GLU A 19 -4.81 6.37 27.59
C GLU A 19 -5.90 6.14 26.54
N GLU A 20 -6.73 5.14 26.76
CA GLU A 20 -7.87 4.86 25.90
C GLU A 20 -8.96 5.92 26.14
N LYS A 21 -9.60 6.32 25.05
CA LYS A 21 -10.77 7.20 25.15
C LYS A 21 -11.97 6.41 25.63
N GLU A 22 -12.83 7.06 26.42
CA GLU A 22 -14.16 6.53 26.72
C GLU A 22 -14.94 6.30 25.42
N LEU A 23 -15.59 5.15 25.33
CA LEU A 23 -16.40 4.77 24.18
C LEU A 23 -17.65 5.66 24.10
N GLN A 24 -17.80 6.38 23.00
CA GLN A 24 -18.99 7.17 22.75
C GLN A 24 -20.10 6.30 22.12
N ALA A 25 -21.33 6.80 22.16
CA ALA A 25 -22.49 6.04 21.69
C ALA A 25 -22.44 5.64 20.20
N ASP A 26 -21.70 6.38 19.35
CA ASP A 26 -21.52 6.15 17.90
C ASP A 26 -20.16 5.57 17.54
N GLU A 27 -19.40 5.11 18.52
CA GLU A 27 -18.05 4.55 18.35
C GLU A 27 -18.00 3.06 18.66
N ILE A 28 -16.95 2.42 18.20
CA ILE A 28 -16.60 1.04 18.48
C ILE A 28 -15.21 0.94 19.05
N HIS A 29 -15.01 0.01 19.97
CA HIS A 29 -13.72 -0.32 20.54
C HIS A 29 -13.20 -1.60 19.89
N ILE A 30 -11.98 -1.56 19.35
CA ILE A 30 -11.37 -2.64 18.59
C ILE A 30 -10.06 -3.04 19.25
N LYS A 31 -9.86 -4.34 19.40
CA LYS A 31 -8.57 -4.93 19.74
C LYS A 31 -7.85 -5.32 18.46
N THR A 32 -6.64 -4.82 18.27
CA THR A 32 -5.83 -5.09 17.09
C THR A 32 -5.36 -6.54 17.05
N GLU A 33 -5.44 -7.16 15.87
CA GLU A 33 -4.86 -8.45 15.57
C GLU A 33 -3.56 -8.30 14.78
N PHE A 34 -3.59 -7.45 13.74
CA PHE A 34 -2.45 -7.24 12.86
C PHE A 34 -2.40 -5.81 12.32
N SER A 35 -1.20 -5.27 12.12
CA SER A 35 -1.01 -3.94 11.54
C SER A 35 0.17 -3.93 10.58
N SER A 36 0.07 -3.15 9.52
CA SER A 36 1.11 -3.00 8.52
C SER A 36 1.40 -1.53 8.22
N PRO A 37 2.68 -1.13 8.14
CA PRO A 37 3.06 0.17 7.61
C PRO A 37 2.97 0.18 6.07
N LYS A 38 2.75 1.36 5.50
CA LYS A 38 2.89 1.58 4.05
C LYS A 38 4.36 1.80 3.71
N HIS A 39 5.05 0.73 3.35
CA HIS A 39 6.50 0.69 3.16
C HIS A 39 7.08 1.91 2.39
N GLY A 40 6.54 2.24 1.21
CA GLY A 40 7.06 3.33 0.40
C GLY A 40 6.91 4.69 1.07
N THR A 41 5.69 5.05 1.46
CA THR A 41 5.36 6.37 2.02
C THR A 41 5.94 6.56 3.42
N GLU A 42 5.76 5.58 4.29
CA GLU A 42 6.16 5.72 5.70
C GLU A 42 7.66 5.59 5.90
N SER A 43 8.40 4.93 5.01
CA SER A 43 9.86 4.95 5.06
C SER A 43 10.43 6.37 4.83
N HIS A 44 9.79 7.17 3.97
CA HIS A 44 10.16 8.58 3.80
C HIS A 44 9.80 9.41 5.04
N VAL A 45 8.64 9.15 5.63
CA VAL A 45 8.26 9.78 6.91
C VAL A 45 9.26 9.41 7.99
N TYR A 46 9.55 8.12 8.18
CA TYR A 46 10.52 7.64 9.15
C TYR A 46 11.91 8.26 8.98
N ARG A 47 12.38 8.41 7.74
CA ARG A 47 13.68 9.02 7.44
C ARG A 47 13.69 10.54 7.56
N GLY A 48 12.53 11.19 7.67
CA GLY A 48 12.39 12.64 7.63
C GLY A 48 12.59 13.24 6.23
N THR A 49 12.45 12.43 5.17
CA THR A 49 12.64 12.84 3.77
C THR A 49 11.32 12.93 3.00
N SER A 50 10.20 12.94 3.69
CA SER A 50 8.90 13.09 3.05
C SER A 50 8.74 14.50 2.47
N HIS A 51 8.34 14.59 1.20
CA HIS A 51 8.07 15.87 0.55
C HIS A 51 6.99 16.69 1.28
N THR A 52 6.09 16.04 2.00
CA THR A 52 5.05 16.72 2.79
C THR A 52 5.60 17.46 4.01
N HIS A 53 6.88 17.29 4.35
CA HIS A 53 7.53 18.05 5.42
C HIS A 53 7.93 19.47 4.98
N GLU A 54 8.20 19.65 3.69
CA GLU A 54 8.72 20.90 3.14
C GLU A 54 7.78 21.53 2.13
N LYS A 55 6.77 20.79 1.67
CA LYS A 55 5.86 21.21 0.61
C LYS A 55 4.42 20.95 0.95
N THR A 56 3.53 21.81 0.47
CA THR A 56 2.07 21.65 0.52
C THR A 56 1.56 21.46 -0.91
N PHE A 57 0.62 20.54 -1.10
CA PHE A 57 -0.03 20.37 -2.39
C PHE A 57 -1.00 21.52 -2.63
N ASP A 58 -0.79 22.24 -3.74
CA ASP A 58 -1.70 23.25 -4.21
C ASP A 58 -2.65 22.64 -5.26
N PRO A 59 -3.96 22.56 -5.00
CA PRO A 59 -4.91 21.93 -5.89
C PRO A 59 -5.17 22.74 -7.16
N HIS A 60 -4.93 24.06 -7.16
CA HIS A 60 -5.11 24.94 -8.32
C HIS A 60 -4.02 24.69 -9.35
N TYR A 61 -2.75 24.74 -8.92
CA TYR A 61 -1.61 24.46 -9.79
C TYR A 61 -1.32 22.95 -9.93
N ARG A 62 -1.94 22.10 -9.11
CA ARG A 62 -1.68 20.66 -9.04
C ARG A 62 -0.19 20.34 -8.82
N LEU A 63 0.48 21.14 -8.03
CA LEU A 63 1.91 21.10 -7.73
C LEU A 63 2.16 21.11 -6.21
N PHE A 64 3.29 20.53 -5.82
CA PHE A 64 3.80 20.70 -4.47
C PHE A 64 4.64 21.97 -4.39
N LEU A 65 4.10 23.01 -3.76
CA LEU A 65 4.77 24.28 -3.53
C LEU A 65 5.55 24.26 -2.23
N ALA A 66 6.62 25.04 -2.17
CA ALA A 66 7.38 25.23 -0.94
C ALA A 66 6.47 25.74 0.18
N ARG A 67 6.60 25.17 1.36
CA ARG A 67 5.86 25.55 2.56
C ARG A 67 6.72 26.48 3.40
N GLU A 68 6.14 27.55 3.93
CA GLU A 68 6.79 28.31 5.00
C GLU A 68 7.09 27.37 6.17
N LYS A 69 8.23 27.58 6.86
CA LYS A 69 8.67 26.73 7.96
C LYS A 69 7.56 26.56 8.99
N THR A 70 6.99 25.36 9.04
CA THR A 70 6.00 24.99 10.03
C THR A 70 6.66 24.17 11.14
N ALA A 71 5.92 23.99 12.25
CA ALA A 71 6.32 23.12 13.35
C ALA A 71 6.78 21.73 12.84
N SER A 72 7.69 21.10 13.56
CA SER A 72 8.16 19.75 13.25
C SER A 72 6.98 18.80 13.00
N PRO A 73 7.01 17.96 11.93
CA PRO A 73 5.99 16.95 11.71
C PRO A 73 6.06 15.79 12.74
N PHE A 74 7.01 15.86 13.65
CA PHE A 74 7.20 14.88 14.72
C PHE A 74 6.87 15.48 16.09
N PRO A 75 6.42 14.65 17.07
CA PRO A 75 6.17 13.21 16.97
C PRO A 75 4.89 12.88 16.16
N ARG A 76 4.86 11.72 15.47
CA ARG A 76 3.68 11.28 14.76
C ARG A 76 3.51 9.75 14.76
N PRO A 77 2.26 9.24 14.79
CA PRO A 77 2.01 7.83 14.65
C PRO A 77 2.41 7.32 13.26
N LEU A 78 2.78 6.05 13.18
CA LEU A 78 2.99 5.30 11.94
C LEU A 78 1.95 4.19 11.84
N GLY A 79 1.71 3.72 10.63
CA GLY A 79 0.77 2.66 10.30
C GLY A 79 -0.14 3.08 9.15
N ASN A 80 -0.60 2.09 8.41
CA ASN A 80 -1.45 2.31 7.24
C ASN A 80 -2.71 1.47 7.28
N MET A 81 -2.57 0.15 7.45
CA MET A 81 -3.69 -0.77 7.52
C MET A 81 -3.60 -1.58 8.82
N SER A 82 -4.72 -1.72 9.48
CA SER A 82 -4.85 -2.57 10.65
C SER A 82 -6.11 -3.41 10.57
N THR A 83 -6.03 -4.60 11.17
CA THR A 83 -7.16 -5.50 11.39
C THR A 83 -7.34 -5.72 12.88
N GLY A 84 -8.54 -6.10 13.28
CA GLY A 84 -8.83 -6.41 14.66
C GLY A 84 -10.24 -6.95 14.85
N THR A 85 -10.55 -7.21 16.10
CA THR A 85 -11.88 -7.66 16.52
C THR A 85 -12.55 -6.57 17.35
N VAL A 86 -13.81 -6.27 17.05
CA VAL A 86 -14.64 -5.37 17.84
C VAL A 86 -14.87 -6.02 19.20
N ILE A 87 -14.46 -5.35 20.28
CA ILE A 87 -14.66 -5.82 21.65
C ILE A 87 -15.88 -5.17 22.31
N GLU A 88 -16.22 -3.94 21.88
CA GLU A 88 -17.40 -3.21 22.38
C GLU A 88 -17.94 -2.27 21.29
N ALA A 89 -19.25 -2.06 21.27
CA ALA A 89 -19.93 -1.13 20.38
C ALA A 89 -20.88 -0.23 21.17
N GLY A 90 -20.84 1.07 20.87
CA GLY A 90 -21.73 2.06 21.50
C GLY A 90 -23.20 1.87 21.06
N GLY A 91 -24.13 2.30 21.89
CA GLY A 91 -25.56 2.02 21.69
C GLY A 91 -26.23 2.59 20.43
N LYS A 92 -25.54 3.48 19.69
CA LYS A 92 -26.00 4.02 18.39
C LYS A 92 -25.35 3.36 17.19
N VAL A 93 -24.36 2.50 17.39
CA VAL A 93 -23.70 1.72 16.31
C VAL A 93 -24.70 0.73 15.73
N LYS A 94 -24.77 0.66 14.40
CA LYS A 94 -25.73 -0.20 13.69
C LYS A 94 -25.06 -1.29 12.86
N LYS A 95 -23.83 -1.07 12.44
CA LYS A 95 -23.13 -1.94 11.48
C LYS A 95 -22.27 -3.01 12.13
N PHE A 96 -21.86 -2.80 13.39
CA PHE A 96 -20.89 -3.67 14.05
C PHE A 96 -21.36 -4.06 15.45
N LYS A 97 -20.92 -5.23 15.87
CA LYS A 97 -21.14 -5.79 17.22
C LYS A 97 -19.87 -6.43 17.73
N ALA A 98 -19.80 -6.68 19.02
CA ALA A 98 -18.69 -7.42 19.62
C ALA A 98 -18.50 -8.77 18.93
N GLY A 99 -17.26 -9.14 18.65
CA GLY A 99 -16.86 -10.32 17.90
C GLY A 99 -16.70 -10.14 16.39
N ASP A 100 -17.16 -9.03 15.82
CA ASP A 100 -16.97 -8.76 14.39
C ASP A 100 -15.51 -8.49 14.07
N ARG A 101 -14.97 -9.15 13.04
CA ARG A 101 -13.62 -8.87 12.54
C ARG A 101 -13.66 -7.72 11.54
N VAL A 102 -12.75 -6.80 11.70
CA VAL A 102 -12.75 -5.52 10.97
C VAL A 102 -11.35 -5.14 10.48
N PHE A 103 -11.31 -4.26 9.48
CA PHE A 103 -10.09 -3.64 8.99
C PHE A 103 -10.32 -2.17 8.61
N GLY A 104 -9.24 -1.40 8.60
CA GLY A 104 -9.29 0.00 8.19
C GLY A 104 -7.93 0.67 8.10
N HIS A 105 -7.92 1.90 7.58
CA HIS A 105 -6.73 2.74 7.58
C HIS A 105 -6.51 3.34 8.98
N LEU A 106 -5.72 2.63 9.77
CA LEU A 106 -5.47 2.94 11.17
C LEU A 106 -3.96 2.90 11.46
N PRO A 107 -3.44 3.74 12.38
CA PRO A 107 -2.05 3.69 12.80
C PRO A 107 -1.75 2.39 13.55
N ILE A 108 -0.48 2.07 13.78
CA ILE A 108 -0.07 0.88 14.54
C ILE A 108 -0.31 1.11 16.03
N ARG A 109 -1.35 0.47 16.55
CA ARG A 109 -1.81 0.54 17.95
C ARG A 109 -2.34 -0.81 18.43
N GLU A 110 -2.35 -1.03 19.75
CA GLU A 110 -2.93 -2.25 20.34
C GLU A 110 -4.47 -2.21 20.38
N THR A 111 -5.06 -1.02 20.45
CA THR A 111 -6.52 -0.82 20.45
C THR A 111 -6.92 0.44 19.68
N TYR A 112 -8.19 0.53 19.29
CA TYR A 112 -8.77 1.73 18.66
C TYR A 112 -10.17 1.99 19.20
N THR A 113 -10.50 3.27 19.41
CA THR A 113 -11.86 3.75 19.58
C THR A 113 -12.17 4.67 18.40
N VAL A 114 -13.04 4.21 17.49
CA VAL A 114 -13.30 4.87 16.21
C VAL A 114 -14.78 4.81 15.85
N LYS A 115 -15.22 5.71 14.96
CA LYS A 115 -16.58 5.69 14.42
C LYS A 115 -16.77 4.54 13.41
N GLU A 116 -17.99 4.02 13.33
CA GLU A 116 -18.33 2.89 12.44
C GLU A 116 -18.05 3.15 10.96
N ASN A 117 -18.00 4.40 10.50
CA ASN A 117 -17.72 4.74 9.11
C ASN A 117 -16.22 4.73 8.73
N GLN A 118 -15.33 4.57 9.71
CA GLN A 118 -13.87 4.56 9.51
C GLN A 118 -13.32 3.16 9.25
N ILE A 119 -14.14 2.14 9.38
CA ILE A 119 -13.74 0.74 9.25
C ILE A 119 -14.71 -0.05 8.39
N ASN A 120 -14.29 -1.25 8.00
CA ASN A 120 -15.05 -2.19 7.20
C ASN A 120 -15.04 -3.57 7.86
N HIS A 121 -16.06 -4.38 7.59
CA HIS A 121 -16.03 -5.80 7.94
C HIS A 121 -14.90 -6.51 7.19
N LEU A 122 -14.14 -7.32 7.89
CA LEU A 122 -13.20 -8.24 7.27
C LEU A 122 -14.01 -9.34 6.56
N PRO A 123 -13.82 -9.55 5.24
CA PRO A 123 -14.54 -10.60 4.51
C PRO A 123 -14.31 -11.98 5.15
N ALA A 124 -15.37 -12.80 5.14
CA ALA A 124 -15.27 -14.17 5.65
C ALA A 124 -14.19 -14.95 4.89
N GLY A 125 -13.34 -15.66 5.62
CA GLY A 125 -12.24 -16.44 5.08
C GLY A 125 -10.95 -15.65 4.79
N MET A 126 -10.98 -14.32 4.85
CA MET A 126 -9.77 -13.50 4.69
C MET A 126 -8.97 -13.47 6.00
N SER A 127 -7.67 -13.70 5.92
CA SER A 127 -6.76 -13.56 7.06
C SER A 127 -6.43 -12.08 7.36
N SER A 128 -5.90 -11.81 8.54
CA SER A 128 -5.45 -10.46 8.90
C SER A 128 -4.26 -10.00 8.06
N GLU A 129 -3.36 -10.92 7.71
CA GLU A 129 -2.21 -10.69 6.85
C GLU A 129 -2.62 -10.34 5.41
N GLU A 130 -3.64 -11.00 4.87
CA GLU A 130 -4.20 -10.66 3.55
C GLU A 130 -4.85 -9.28 3.58
N ALA A 131 -5.61 -8.98 4.62
CA ALA A 131 -6.33 -7.71 4.72
C ALA A 131 -5.42 -6.49 4.80
N VAL A 132 -4.27 -6.57 5.47
CA VAL A 132 -3.32 -5.44 5.49
C VAL A 132 -2.63 -5.22 4.14
N CYS A 133 -2.75 -6.17 3.22
CA CYS A 133 -2.29 -6.05 1.84
C CYS A 133 -3.32 -5.37 0.91
N LEU A 134 -4.53 -5.05 1.38
CA LEU A 134 -5.57 -4.42 0.55
C LEU A 134 -5.16 -3.04 0.00
N ASP A 135 -4.43 -2.24 0.78
CA ASP A 135 -3.94 -0.94 0.30
C ASP A 135 -2.99 -1.07 -0.91
N PRO A 136 -1.88 -1.83 -0.86
CA PRO A 136 -1.06 -2.03 -2.04
C PRO A 136 -1.80 -2.75 -3.18
N ALA A 137 -2.75 -3.65 -2.88
CA ALA A 137 -3.58 -4.31 -3.88
C ALA A 137 -4.50 -3.31 -4.62
N TYR A 138 -5.06 -2.34 -3.91
CA TYR A 138 -5.87 -1.29 -4.51
C TYR A 138 -5.08 -0.46 -5.52
N PHE A 139 -3.84 -0.07 -5.19
CA PHE A 139 -2.96 0.66 -6.11
C PHE A 139 -2.54 -0.20 -7.31
N ALA A 140 -2.26 -1.48 -7.09
CA ALA A 140 -1.97 -2.41 -8.18
C ALA A 140 -3.17 -2.54 -9.13
N LEU A 141 -4.38 -2.72 -8.59
CA LEU A 141 -5.60 -2.82 -9.37
C LEU A 141 -5.88 -1.54 -10.17
N ALA A 142 -5.68 -0.38 -9.57
CA ALA A 142 -5.82 0.91 -10.28
C ALA A 142 -4.87 0.97 -11.48
N GLY A 143 -3.58 0.63 -11.28
CA GLY A 143 -2.60 0.57 -12.36
C GLY A 143 -2.96 -0.41 -13.48
N ILE A 144 -3.45 -1.60 -13.13
CA ILE A 144 -3.91 -2.61 -14.12
C ILE A 144 -5.12 -2.11 -14.91
N ARG A 145 -6.07 -1.43 -14.25
CA ARG A 145 -7.24 -0.82 -14.94
C ARG A 145 -6.84 0.31 -15.88
N ASP A 146 -5.98 1.21 -15.41
CA ASP A 146 -5.48 2.32 -16.23
C ASP A 146 -4.67 1.82 -17.43
N ALA A 147 -3.97 0.72 -17.24
CA ALA A 147 -3.23 0.01 -18.26
C ALA A 147 -4.13 -0.60 -19.34
N ASN A 148 -5.41 -0.84 -19.05
CA ASN A 148 -6.40 -1.39 -19.96
C ASN A 148 -5.91 -2.67 -20.68
N ILE A 149 -5.31 -3.59 -19.92
CA ILE A 149 -4.75 -4.84 -20.44
C ILE A 149 -5.84 -5.66 -21.11
N LYS A 150 -5.59 -6.04 -22.37
CA LYS A 150 -6.46 -6.91 -23.14
C LYS A 150 -5.91 -8.33 -23.22
N LEU A 151 -6.79 -9.27 -23.48
CA LEU A 151 -6.41 -10.67 -23.68
C LEU A 151 -5.35 -10.80 -24.79
N GLY A 152 -4.28 -11.51 -24.49
CA GLY A 152 -3.19 -11.75 -25.43
C GLY A 152 -2.05 -10.72 -25.41
N GLU A 153 -2.19 -9.64 -24.64
CA GLU A 153 -1.15 -8.62 -24.54
C GLU A 153 0.07 -9.07 -23.74
N ARG A 154 1.18 -8.37 -23.96
CA ARG A 154 2.42 -8.53 -23.22
C ARG A 154 2.61 -7.35 -22.29
N VAL A 155 3.04 -7.63 -21.07
CA VAL A 155 3.14 -6.63 -19.99
C VAL A 155 4.55 -6.62 -19.45
N ALA A 156 5.08 -5.42 -19.20
CA ALA A 156 6.33 -5.25 -18.47
C ALA A 156 6.07 -4.49 -17.16
N ILE A 157 6.54 -5.05 -16.03
CA ILE A 157 6.38 -4.49 -14.69
C ILE A 157 7.75 -4.15 -14.11
N PHE A 158 7.96 -2.90 -13.79
CA PHE A 158 9.21 -2.41 -13.22
C PHE A 158 9.04 -2.16 -11.72
N GLY A 159 9.86 -2.84 -10.91
CA GLY A 159 9.79 -2.79 -9.45
C GLY A 159 8.84 -3.83 -8.87
N LEU A 160 9.42 -4.82 -8.18
CA LEU A 160 8.71 -5.96 -7.57
C LEU A 160 8.59 -5.78 -6.05
N GLY A 161 8.21 -4.57 -5.61
CA GLY A 161 7.71 -4.33 -4.26
C GLY A 161 6.30 -4.90 -4.08
N ALA A 162 5.63 -4.60 -2.96
CA ALA A 162 4.27 -5.10 -2.68
C ALA A 162 3.29 -4.82 -3.84
N ILE A 163 3.29 -3.59 -4.38
CA ILE A 163 2.41 -3.21 -5.48
C ILE A 163 2.77 -3.98 -6.77
N GLY A 164 4.06 -4.05 -7.12
CA GLY A 164 4.51 -4.74 -8.34
C GLY A 164 4.21 -6.24 -8.31
N LEU A 165 4.45 -6.92 -7.18
CA LEU A 165 4.11 -8.33 -7.01
C LEU A 165 2.61 -8.61 -7.11
N MET A 166 1.76 -7.70 -6.67
CA MET A 166 0.32 -7.80 -6.86
C MET A 166 -0.09 -7.50 -8.29
N ALA A 167 0.54 -6.51 -8.92
CA ALA A 167 0.30 -6.18 -10.32
C ALA A 167 0.66 -7.34 -11.25
N THR A 168 1.71 -8.14 -10.97
CA THR A 168 2.04 -9.33 -11.76
C THR A 168 0.91 -10.35 -11.77
N GLN A 169 0.33 -10.63 -10.60
CA GLN A 169 -0.79 -11.56 -10.47
C GLN A 169 -2.05 -11.03 -11.18
N MET A 170 -2.36 -9.75 -10.99
CA MET A 170 -3.51 -9.11 -11.63
C MET A 170 -3.36 -9.02 -13.15
N ALA A 171 -2.16 -8.75 -13.67
CA ALA A 171 -1.89 -8.77 -15.11
C ALA A 171 -2.16 -10.16 -15.72
N LYS A 172 -1.74 -11.22 -15.03
CA LYS A 172 -2.01 -12.60 -15.48
C LYS A 172 -3.51 -12.89 -15.51
N LEU A 173 -4.23 -12.51 -14.44
CA LEU A 173 -5.69 -12.66 -14.36
C LEU A 173 -6.44 -11.80 -15.39
N SER A 174 -5.84 -10.71 -15.86
CA SER A 174 -6.40 -9.85 -16.90
C SER A 174 -6.14 -10.37 -18.33
N GLY A 175 -5.47 -11.52 -18.48
CA GLY A 175 -5.24 -12.17 -19.75
C GLY A 175 -3.93 -11.80 -20.45
N ALA A 176 -2.96 -11.22 -19.74
CA ALA A 176 -1.61 -11.04 -20.25
C ALA A 176 -0.99 -12.42 -20.59
N THR A 177 -0.43 -12.55 -21.80
CA THR A 177 0.18 -13.80 -22.26
C THR A 177 1.63 -13.93 -21.87
N ILE A 178 2.36 -12.82 -21.82
CA ILE A 178 3.75 -12.76 -21.38
C ILE A 178 3.91 -11.61 -20.41
N ILE A 179 4.48 -11.89 -19.25
CA ILE A 179 4.78 -10.89 -18.23
C ILE A 179 6.29 -10.84 -18.01
N PHE A 180 6.88 -9.71 -18.35
CA PHE A 180 8.24 -9.36 -17.98
C PHE A 180 8.21 -8.60 -16.65
N ALA A 181 9.16 -8.88 -15.76
CA ALA A 181 9.26 -8.14 -14.52
C ALA A 181 10.72 -7.83 -14.16
N SER A 182 10.98 -6.61 -13.68
CA SER A 182 12.33 -6.17 -13.36
C SER A 182 12.43 -5.65 -11.94
N ASP A 183 13.42 -6.13 -11.19
CA ASP A 183 13.79 -5.64 -9.85
C ASP A 183 15.27 -6.00 -9.56
N PRO A 184 16.07 -5.11 -8.93
CA PRO A 184 17.46 -5.42 -8.61
C PRO A 184 17.62 -6.55 -7.57
N LEU A 185 16.59 -6.82 -6.74
CA LEU A 185 16.67 -7.80 -5.66
C LEU A 185 16.29 -9.21 -6.14
N PRO A 186 17.22 -10.19 -6.10
CA PRO A 186 16.97 -11.55 -6.56
C PRO A 186 15.80 -12.23 -5.85
N ILE A 187 15.61 -11.97 -4.56
CA ILE A 187 14.51 -12.55 -3.79
C ILE A 187 13.14 -12.13 -4.31
N ARG A 188 13.00 -10.90 -4.79
CA ARG A 188 11.76 -10.38 -5.36
C ARG A 188 11.49 -10.97 -6.74
N ARG A 189 12.54 -11.13 -7.56
CA ARG A 189 12.45 -11.80 -8.87
C ARG A 189 11.97 -13.24 -8.71
N ARG A 190 12.60 -14.02 -7.82
CA ARG A 190 12.15 -15.39 -7.52
C ARG A 190 10.71 -15.47 -7.01
N LEU A 191 10.27 -14.49 -6.23
CA LEU A 191 8.88 -14.44 -5.77
C LEU A 191 7.92 -14.13 -6.91
N ALA A 192 8.29 -13.23 -7.83
CA ALA A 192 7.49 -12.89 -9.00
C ALA A 192 7.32 -14.12 -9.94
N GLU A 193 8.36 -14.92 -10.11
CA GLU A 193 8.29 -16.17 -10.88
C GLU A 193 7.26 -17.15 -10.29
N LYS A 194 7.22 -17.28 -8.95
CA LYS A 194 6.20 -18.09 -8.28
C LYS A 194 4.77 -17.58 -8.53
N TYR A 195 4.62 -16.28 -8.79
CA TYR A 195 3.33 -15.65 -9.09
C TYR A 195 3.01 -15.56 -10.57
N GLY A 196 3.77 -16.28 -11.42
CA GLY A 196 3.44 -16.46 -12.83
C GLY A 196 4.03 -15.42 -13.77
N VAL A 197 5.11 -14.74 -13.35
CA VAL A 197 5.95 -13.95 -14.26
C VAL A 197 6.70 -14.89 -15.18
N ASP A 198 6.66 -14.64 -16.49
CA ASP A 198 7.27 -15.49 -17.49
C ASP A 198 8.79 -15.25 -17.63
N ARG A 199 9.24 -14.00 -17.42
CA ARG A 199 10.66 -13.65 -17.44
C ARG A 199 10.97 -12.52 -16.47
N THR A 200 11.93 -12.76 -15.58
CA THR A 200 12.47 -11.73 -14.69
C THR A 200 13.82 -11.22 -15.20
N LEU A 201 14.07 -9.92 -14.97
CA LEU A 201 15.27 -9.22 -15.47
C LEU A 201 15.94 -8.46 -14.33
N ASP A 202 17.27 -8.49 -14.31
CA ASP A 202 18.09 -7.74 -13.35
C ASP A 202 18.58 -6.41 -13.95
N PRO A 203 18.02 -5.26 -13.56
CA PRO A 203 18.42 -3.96 -14.14
C PRO A 203 19.83 -3.52 -13.77
N THR A 204 20.51 -4.25 -12.88
CA THR A 204 21.90 -3.96 -12.52
C THR A 204 22.93 -4.62 -13.43
N SER A 205 22.53 -5.64 -14.17
CA SER A 205 23.40 -6.45 -15.05
C SER A 205 22.88 -6.60 -16.48
N GLU A 206 21.60 -6.26 -16.73
CA GLU A 206 20.94 -6.43 -18.03
C GLU A 206 20.36 -5.10 -18.53
N ASP A 207 20.42 -4.87 -19.84
CA ASP A 207 19.61 -3.82 -20.49
C ASP A 207 18.17 -4.33 -20.63
N VAL A 208 17.34 -4.04 -19.62
CA VAL A 208 15.97 -4.51 -19.53
C VAL A 208 15.14 -4.13 -20.76
N GLY A 209 15.33 -2.91 -21.28
CA GLY A 209 14.62 -2.44 -22.47
C GLY A 209 14.99 -3.26 -23.71
N LEU A 210 16.28 -3.51 -23.92
CA LEU A 210 16.79 -4.32 -25.02
C LEU A 210 16.31 -5.78 -24.92
N GLU A 211 16.37 -6.36 -23.73
CA GLU A 211 15.95 -7.75 -23.51
C GLU A 211 14.44 -7.94 -23.77
N ILE A 212 13.60 -7.00 -23.33
CA ILE A 212 12.18 -7.02 -23.67
C ILE A 212 11.97 -6.85 -25.18
N LYS A 213 12.69 -5.95 -25.83
CA LYS A 213 12.61 -5.76 -27.28
C LYS A 213 13.00 -7.01 -28.05
N LYS A 214 14.12 -7.66 -27.71
CA LYS A 214 14.55 -8.92 -28.32
C LYS A 214 13.49 -10.00 -28.18
N ALA A 215 12.87 -10.13 -27.02
CA ALA A 215 11.84 -11.13 -26.75
C ALA A 215 10.49 -10.82 -27.43
N THR A 216 10.32 -9.62 -27.95
CA THR A 216 9.07 -9.17 -28.59
C THR A 216 9.21 -8.85 -30.06
N ILE A 217 10.39 -9.06 -30.70
CA ILE A 217 10.61 -8.91 -32.13
C ILE A 217 9.66 -9.85 -32.91
N GLY A 218 9.08 -9.32 -33.98
CA GLY A 218 8.13 -10.06 -34.85
C GLY A 218 6.68 -9.99 -34.41
N TYR A 219 6.41 -9.39 -33.27
CA TYR A 219 5.05 -9.09 -32.82
C TYR A 219 4.82 -7.56 -32.84
N SER A 220 3.66 -7.13 -33.33
CA SER A 220 3.30 -5.72 -33.34
C SER A 220 3.44 -5.13 -31.91
N LEU A 221 4.32 -4.15 -31.76
CA LEU A 221 4.53 -3.43 -30.49
C LEU A 221 3.37 -2.48 -30.14
N ALA A 222 2.32 -2.48 -30.96
CA ALA A 222 1.17 -1.58 -30.75
C ALA A 222 0.52 -1.73 -29.36
N ASN A 223 0.79 -2.86 -28.68
CA ASN A 223 0.18 -3.19 -27.39
C ASN A 223 1.20 -3.63 -26.31
N SER A 224 2.46 -3.21 -26.38
CA SER A 224 3.37 -3.41 -25.24
C SER A 224 3.13 -2.31 -24.20
N LEU A 225 2.31 -2.62 -23.22
CA LEU A 225 2.06 -1.74 -22.12
C LEU A 225 3.18 -1.84 -21.09
N SER A 226 3.93 -0.77 -20.93
CA SER A 226 4.86 -0.62 -19.82
C SER A 226 4.08 -0.09 -18.62
N ILE A 227 3.67 -0.96 -17.70
CA ILE A 227 3.24 -0.52 -16.38
C ILE A 227 4.49 -0.18 -15.60
N THR A 228 5.01 0.99 -15.83
CA THR A 228 5.90 1.62 -14.89
C THR A 228 5.00 2.14 -13.78
N LEU A 229 4.85 1.35 -12.72
CA LEU A 229 4.34 1.87 -11.44
C LEU A 229 5.41 2.82 -10.88
N TYR A 230 5.68 3.87 -11.63
CA TYR A 230 6.22 5.09 -11.09
C TYR A 230 5.13 5.60 -10.16
N LEU A 231 5.34 5.47 -8.86
CA LEU A 231 4.74 6.36 -7.88
C LEU A 231 5.30 7.78 -8.12
N SER A 232 5.23 8.23 -9.39
CA SER A 232 5.56 9.58 -9.78
C SER A 232 4.28 10.38 -9.72
N ARG A 233 4.17 11.17 -8.66
CA ARG A 233 3.54 12.51 -8.64
C ARG A 233 2.08 12.69 -9.07
N ARG A 234 1.32 11.68 -9.51
CA ARG A 234 -0.07 11.88 -9.96
C ARG A 234 -1.16 11.38 -9.00
N TYR A 235 -0.83 10.59 -8.01
CA TYR A 235 -1.77 10.04 -7.03
C TYR A 235 -1.22 10.16 -5.61
N ILE A 236 -0.95 11.40 -5.18
CA ILE A 236 -0.91 11.74 -3.77
C ILE A 236 -2.20 12.54 -3.55
N ILE A 237 -3.25 11.83 -3.20
CA ILE A 237 -4.41 12.39 -2.51
C ILE A 237 -4.14 12.23 -1.03
#